data_71485fde237ea0d807bee6081fdfd88f
#
_entry.id   71485fde237ea0d807bee6081fdfd88f
#
_cell.length_a   1.000
_cell.length_b   1.000
_cell.length_c   1.000
_cell.angle_alpha   90.00
_cell.angle_beta   90.00
_cell.angle_gamma   90.00
#
_symmetry.space_group_name_H-M   'P 1'
#
loop_
_entity.id
_entity.type
_entity.pdbx_description
1 polymer ?
#
loop_
_entity_poly.entity_id
_entity_poly.type
_entity_poly.pdbx_seq_one_letter_code
_entity_poly.pdbx_strand_id
1 'polypeptide(L)'
;MRKRYIGFFANLPLWQGRLLGLVLGIVIGLVSVTLRDFLDMYQIEANRYELKKGYSLVKGVVYDVNTLRKVRKMYYSYVINGIKYKDDSEYGVWKKKNGRVPEEGDSVLVCYKKNNPEINMLQENFDYEFTSFVDKWAKEIYLKIHAKN
;
A
#
# COMPACT_ATOMS: atom_id res chain seq x y z
N MET A 1 -33.42 -23.51 -17.80
CA MET A 1 -33.70 -22.79 -16.55
C MET A 1 -32.98 -21.42 -16.48
N ARG A 2 -33.41 -20.42 -17.29
CA ARG A 2 -32.64 -19.14 -17.40
C ARG A 2 -33.49 -17.86 -17.40
N LYS A 3 -34.71 -17.86 -16.87
CA LYS A 3 -35.62 -16.71 -17.01
C LYS A 3 -36.26 -16.15 -15.71
N ARG A 4 -35.76 -16.43 -14.51
CA ARG A 4 -36.43 -15.98 -13.29
C ARG A 4 -35.81 -14.77 -12.54
N TYR A 5 -34.62 -14.32 -12.91
CA TYR A 5 -33.97 -13.23 -12.15
C TYR A 5 -34.12 -11.82 -12.76
N ILE A 6 -34.55 -11.72 -14.00
CA ILE A 6 -34.70 -10.41 -14.69
C ILE A 6 -36.03 -9.71 -14.30
N GLY A 7 -37.04 -10.45 -13.82
CA GLY A 7 -38.37 -9.92 -13.54
C GLY A 7 -38.46 -9.04 -12.28
N PHE A 8 -37.57 -9.20 -11.31
CA PHE A 8 -37.67 -8.45 -10.04
C PHE A 8 -37.33 -6.97 -10.21
N PHE A 9 -36.34 -6.66 -11.05
CA PHE A 9 -35.91 -5.27 -11.30
C PHE A 9 -36.81 -4.53 -12.32
N ALA A 10 -37.54 -5.24 -13.16
CA ALA A 10 -38.38 -4.65 -14.20
C ALA A 10 -39.65 -3.98 -13.67
N ASN A 11 -40.08 -4.29 -12.44
CA ASN A 11 -41.31 -3.78 -11.83
C ASN A 11 -41.08 -2.72 -10.74
N LEU A 12 -39.81 -2.28 -10.55
CA LEU A 12 -39.53 -1.23 -9.58
C LEU A 12 -39.90 0.15 -10.16
N PRO A 13 -40.61 1.03 -9.38
CA PRO A 13 -40.83 2.40 -9.78
C PRO A 13 -39.47 3.06 -10.08
N LEU A 14 -39.42 3.92 -11.10
CA LEU A 14 -38.19 4.57 -11.60
C LEU A 14 -37.30 5.20 -10.50
N TRP A 15 -37.92 5.76 -9.46
CA TRP A 15 -37.18 6.36 -8.35
C TRP A 15 -36.52 5.30 -7.45
N GLN A 16 -37.15 4.15 -7.23
CA GLN A 16 -36.57 3.05 -6.44
C GLN A 16 -35.40 2.39 -7.21
N GLY A 17 -35.52 2.23 -8.52
CA GLY A 17 -34.42 1.74 -9.37
C GLY A 17 -33.19 2.68 -9.31
N ARG A 18 -33.42 4.01 -9.33
CA ARG A 18 -32.35 5.01 -9.19
C ARG A 18 -31.72 4.97 -7.81
N LEU A 19 -32.52 4.86 -6.76
CA LEU A 19 -32.02 4.76 -5.38
C LEU A 19 -31.20 3.49 -5.17
N LEU A 20 -31.67 2.36 -5.67
CA LEU A 20 -30.95 1.09 -5.61
C LEU A 20 -29.61 1.15 -6.35
N GLY A 21 -29.61 1.74 -7.54
CA GLY A 21 -28.39 1.95 -8.32
C GLY A 21 -27.37 2.83 -7.59
N LEU A 22 -27.82 3.89 -6.93
CA LEU A 22 -26.98 4.78 -6.14
C LEU A 22 -26.40 4.05 -4.92
N VAL A 23 -27.20 3.30 -4.19
CA VAL A 23 -26.75 2.51 -3.02
C VAL A 23 -25.72 1.45 -3.46
N LEU A 24 -26.01 0.70 -4.52
CA LEU A 24 -25.08 -0.28 -5.06
C LEU A 24 -23.75 0.38 -5.51
N GLY A 25 -23.81 1.52 -6.18
CA GLY A 25 -22.62 2.27 -6.58
C GLY A 25 -21.76 2.70 -5.40
N ILE A 26 -22.40 3.18 -4.32
CA ILE A 26 -21.69 3.54 -3.08
C ILE A 26 -21.05 2.30 -2.43
N VAL A 27 -21.77 1.20 -2.32
CA VAL A 27 -21.25 -0.05 -1.73
C VAL A 27 -20.05 -0.57 -2.54
N ILE A 28 -20.17 -0.64 -3.86
CA ILE A 28 -19.07 -1.08 -4.72
C ILE A 28 -17.86 -0.15 -4.60
N GLY A 29 -18.09 1.17 -4.55
CA GLY A 29 -17.02 2.15 -4.35
C GLY A 29 -16.29 1.96 -3.02
N LEU A 30 -17.03 1.79 -1.92
CA LEU A 30 -16.45 1.55 -0.59
C LEU A 30 -15.65 0.25 -0.55
N VAL A 31 -16.20 -0.85 -1.09
CA VAL A 31 -15.51 -2.14 -1.15
C VAL A 31 -14.22 -2.05 -1.98
N SER A 32 -14.25 -1.33 -3.10
CA SER A 32 -13.06 -1.17 -3.94
C SER A 32 -11.94 -0.40 -3.26
N VAL A 33 -12.26 0.66 -2.50
CA VAL A 33 -11.26 1.44 -1.74
C VAL A 33 -10.66 0.58 -0.64
N THR A 34 -11.50 -0.08 0.17
CA THR A 34 -11.00 -0.91 1.29
C THR A 34 -10.18 -2.11 0.80
N LEU A 35 -10.54 -2.70 -0.32
CA LEU A 35 -9.78 -3.81 -0.91
C LEU A 35 -8.40 -3.35 -1.39
N ARG A 36 -8.31 -2.17 -2.00
CA ARG A 36 -7.04 -1.60 -2.43
C ARG A 36 -6.12 -1.34 -1.25
N ASP A 37 -6.62 -0.65 -0.22
CA ASP A 37 -5.84 -0.35 0.99
C ASP A 37 -5.35 -1.64 1.66
N PHE A 38 -6.19 -2.68 1.69
CA PHE A 38 -5.82 -3.98 2.20
C PHE A 38 -4.70 -4.64 1.38
N LEU A 39 -4.77 -4.60 0.04
CA LEU A 39 -3.74 -5.19 -0.82
C LEU A 39 -2.41 -4.45 -0.67
N ASP A 40 -2.43 -3.13 -0.58
CA ASP A 40 -1.23 -2.32 -0.36
C ASP A 40 -0.57 -2.67 0.99
N MET A 41 -1.35 -2.79 2.06
CA MET A 41 -0.86 -3.20 3.38
C MET A 41 -0.34 -4.64 3.39
N TYR A 42 -1.03 -5.55 2.72
CA TYR A 42 -0.57 -6.94 2.59
C TYR A 42 0.79 -7.02 1.90
N GLN A 43 1.00 -6.24 0.83
CA GLN A 43 2.28 -6.18 0.13
C GLN A 43 3.40 -5.61 1.00
N ILE A 44 3.10 -4.56 1.78
CA ILE A 44 4.05 -3.98 2.75
C ILE A 44 4.47 -5.02 3.79
N GLU A 45 3.54 -5.78 4.37
CA GLU A 45 3.88 -6.82 5.35
C GLU A 45 4.62 -8.00 4.72
N ALA A 46 4.30 -8.35 3.47
CA ALA A 46 5.03 -9.37 2.71
C ALA A 46 6.50 -8.96 2.52
N ASN A 47 6.74 -7.74 2.07
CA ASN A 47 8.09 -7.20 1.90
C ASN A 47 8.83 -7.14 3.24
N ARG A 48 8.17 -6.67 4.29
CA ARG A 48 8.74 -6.62 5.65
C ARG A 48 9.14 -8.02 6.14
N TYR A 49 8.30 -9.01 5.97
CA TYR A 49 8.60 -10.39 6.36
C TYR A 49 9.80 -10.94 5.60
N GLU A 50 9.87 -10.73 4.28
CA GLU A 50 11.01 -11.16 3.47
C GLU A 50 12.31 -10.44 3.87
N LEU A 51 12.25 -9.14 4.19
CA LEU A 51 13.40 -8.39 4.68
C LEU A 51 13.85 -8.85 6.07
N LYS A 52 12.95 -9.26 6.96
CA LYS A 52 13.31 -9.82 8.27
C LYS A 52 14.17 -11.09 8.19
N LYS A 53 14.11 -11.83 7.09
CA LYS A 53 14.98 -13.00 6.84
C LYS A 53 16.42 -12.61 6.50
N GLY A 54 16.69 -11.37 6.25
CA GLY A 54 17.99 -10.79 5.94
C GLY A 54 17.90 -9.71 4.87
N TYR A 55 18.44 -8.55 5.18
CA TYR A 55 18.48 -7.41 4.28
C TYR A 55 19.86 -6.79 4.24
N SER A 56 20.08 -5.95 3.24
CA SER A 56 21.22 -5.04 3.15
C SER A 56 20.72 -3.61 3.10
N LEU A 57 21.56 -2.68 3.50
CA LEU A 57 21.26 -1.25 3.46
C LEU A 57 21.97 -0.60 2.28
N VAL A 58 21.26 0.33 1.64
CA VAL A 58 21.82 1.21 0.62
C VAL A 58 21.31 2.63 0.82
N LYS A 59 22.14 3.60 0.51
CA LYS A 59 21.75 5.01 0.50
C LYS A 59 21.00 5.33 -0.79
N GLY A 60 19.78 5.83 -0.65
CA GLY A 60 18.97 6.37 -1.73
C GLY A 60 18.88 7.90 -1.65
N VAL A 61 18.31 8.48 -2.69
CA VAL A 61 18.06 9.93 -2.81
C VAL A 61 16.63 10.15 -3.25
N VAL A 62 15.93 11.05 -2.56
CA VAL A 62 14.61 11.53 -2.95
C VAL A 62 14.74 12.35 -4.23
N TYR A 63 13.95 12.04 -5.25
CA TYR A 63 13.97 12.77 -6.53
C TYR A 63 12.66 13.48 -6.85
N ASP A 64 11.59 13.22 -6.09
CA ASP A 64 10.30 13.91 -6.22
C ASP A 64 9.47 13.73 -4.95
N VAL A 65 8.62 14.70 -4.64
CA VAL A 65 7.73 14.66 -3.46
C VAL A 65 6.35 15.15 -3.83
N ASN A 66 5.36 14.30 -3.65
CA ASN A 66 3.95 14.66 -3.85
C ASN A 66 3.31 15.06 -2.52
N THR A 67 2.95 16.34 -2.39
CA THR A 67 2.32 16.91 -1.19
C THR A 67 0.81 17.14 -1.34
N LEU A 68 0.20 16.72 -2.46
CA LEU A 68 -1.24 16.89 -2.68
C LEU A 68 -2.06 16.23 -1.57
N ARG A 69 -3.14 16.88 -1.16
CA ARG A 69 -3.90 16.66 0.09
C ARG A 69 -4.22 15.22 0.49
N LYS A 70 -4.26 14.27 -0.46
CA LYS A 70 -4.59 12.86 -0.18
C LYS A 70 -3.44 11.88 -0.41
N VAL A 71 -2.35 12.32 -1.06
CA VAL A 71 -1.24 11.45 -1.42
C VAL A 71 0.04 12.08 -0.91
N ARG A 72 0.50 11.61 0.25
CA ARG A 72 1.74 12.06 0.89
C ARG A 72 2.87 11.11 0.55
N LYS A 73 3.32 11.12 -0.72
CA LYS A 73 4.35 10.22 -1.20
C LYS A 73 5.65 10.94 -1.49
N MET A 74 6.76 10.29 -1.21
CA MET A 74 8.08 10.63 -1.71
C MET A 74 8.56 9.53 -2.65
N TYR A 75 9.21 9.93 -3.71
CA TYR A 75 9.80 9.06 -4.72
C TYR A 75 11.31 9.08 -4.54
N TYR A 76 11.92 7.94 -4.44
CA TYR A 76 13.35 7.83 -4.21
C TYR A 76 14.01 6.87 -5.21
N SER A 77 15.31 7.02 -5.37
CA SER A 77 16.10 6.11 -6.18
C SER A 77 17.36 5.70 -5.43
N TYR A 78 17.84 4.51 -5.70
CA TYR A 78 19.06 3.95 -5.15
C TYR A 78 19.79 3.11 -6.21
N VAL A 79 21.08 2.84 -6.01
CA VAL A 79 21.91 2.12 -6.98
C VAL A 79 22.50 0.90 -6.28
N ILE A 80 22.35 -0.28 -6.92
CA ILE A 80 22.96 -1.53 -6.47
C ILE A 80 23.71 -2.12 -7.67
N ASN A 81 24.99 -2.36 -7.51
CA ASN A 81 25.87 -2.93 -8.57
C ASN A 81 25.75 -2.18 -9.91
N GLY A 82 25.64 -0.85 -9.87
CA GLY A 82 25.51 -0.02 -11.06
C GLY A 82 24.09 0.06 -11.66
N ILE A 83 23.14 -0.72 -11.17
CA ILE A 83 21.72 -0.68 -11.61
C ILE A 83 20.95 0.29 -10.72
N LYS A 84 20.21 1.22 -11.36
CA LYS A 84 19.38 2.19 -10.68
C LYS A 84 17.96 1.65 -10.50
N TYR A 85 17.52 1.60 -9.26
CA TYR A 85 16.16 1.25 -8.84
C TYR A 85 15.41 2.51 -8.46
N LYS A 86 14.09 2.50 -8.66
CA LYS A 86 13.18 3.58 -8.25
C LYS A 86 12.00 2.97 -7.51
N ASP A 87 11.57 3.67 -6.46
CA ASP A 87 10.39 3.27 -5.69
C ASP A 87 9.72 4.49 -5.05
N ASP A 88 8.57 4.30 -4.44
CA ASP A 88 7.87 5.33 -3.71
C ASP A 88 7.46 4.84 -2.31
N SER A 89 7.25 5.77 -1.42
CA SER A 89 6.77 5.48 -0.08
C SER A 89 6.00 6.67 0.49
N GLU A 90 5.04 6.38 1.36
CA GLU A 90 4.46 7.43 2.18
C GLU A 90 5.51 8.01 3.13
N TYR A 91 5.60 9.35 3.17
CA TYR A 91 6.60 10.03 4.00
C TYR A 91 6.14 10.34 5.43
N GLY A 92 5.01 9.83 5.88
CA GLY A 92 4.48 10.10 7.21
C GLY A 92 5.45 9.73 8.34
N VAL A 93 6.05 8.54 8.26
CA VAL A 93 7.05 8.05 9.23
C VAL A 93 8.33 8.85 9.13
N TRP A 94 8.81 9.10 7.91
CA TRP A 94 10.00 9.91 7.66
C TRP A 94 9.85 11.33 8.21
N LYS A 95 8.69 11.98 7.96
CA LYS A 95 8.37 13.30 8.53
C LYS A 95 8.37 13.30 10.04
N LYS A 96 7.80 12.28 10.68
CA LYS A 96 7.77 12.16 12.14
C LYS A 96 9.18 12.08 12.72
N LYS A 97 10.08 11.34 12.06
CA LYS A 97 11.47 11.17 12.48
C LYS A 97 12.31 12.43 12.26
N ASN A 98 12.14 13.10 11.12
CA ASN A 98 12.99 14.22 10.70
C ASN A 98 12.40 15.61 11.00
N GLY A 99 11.16 15.69 11.49
CA GLY A 99 10.50 16.95 11.89
C GLY A 99 10.01 17.83 10.72
N ARG A 100 10.27 17.45 9.47
CA ARG A 100 9.93 18.22 8.27
C ARG A 100 9.42 17.31 7.15
N VAL A 101 8.84 17.90 6.10
CA VAL A 101 8.51 17.20 4.85
C VAL A 101 9.81 16.90 4.10
N PRO A 102 9.94 15.74 3.44
CA PRO A 102 11.10 15.46 2.59
C PRO A 102 11.16 16.43 1.41
N GLU A 103 12.36 16.67 0.91
CA GLU A 103 12.63 17.50 -0.26
C GLU A 103 13.50 16.72 -1.26
N GLU A 104 13.51 17.16 -2.51
CA GLU A 104 14.42 16.61 -3.52
C GLU A 104 15.87 16.76 -3.07
N GLY A 105 16.66 15.70 -3.23
CA GLY A 105 18.06 15.64 -2.75
C GLY A 105 18.21 15.06 -1.35
N ASP A 106 17.14 14.91 -0.58
CA ASP A 106 17.21 14.26 0.73
C ASP A 106 17.71 12.82 0.61
N SER A 107 18.57 12.45 1.56
CA SER A 107 19.08 11.10 1.66
C SER A 107 18.12 10.22 2.45
N VAL A 108 17.88 9.01 1.97
CA VAL A 108 17.10 7.97 2.64
C VAL A 108 17.93 6.70 2.76
N LEU A 109 17.65 5.88 3.76
CA LEU A 109 18.19 4.53 3.85
C LEU A 109 17.16 3.52 3.40
N VAL A 110 17.56 2.64 2.47
CA VAL A 110 16.71 1.62 1.88
C VAL A 110 17.19 0.25 2.32
N CYS A 111 16.34 -0.50 3.01
CA CYS A 111 16.51 -1.94 3.24
C CYS A 111 16.12 -2.67 1.97
N TYR A 112 16.95 -3.57 1.48
CA TYR A 112 16.65 -4.36 0.29
C TYR A 112 17.13 -5.80 0.41
N LYS A 113 16.52 -6.72 -0.31
CA LYS A 113 16.93 -8.12 -0.37
C LYS A 113 18.00 -8.31 -1.45
N LYS A 114 19.18 -8.83 -1.08
CA LYS A 114 20.34 -8.94 -2.01
C LYS A 114 20.04 -9.68 -3.30
N ASN A 115 19.27 -10.76 -3.23
CA ASN A 115 18.92 -11.61 -4.37
C ASN A 115 17.68 -11.13 -5.14
N ASN A 116 16.95 -10.16 -4.61
CA ASN A 116 15.81 -9.52 -5.28
C ASN A 116 15.65 -8.07 -4.79
N PRO A 117 16.38 -7.10 -5.36
CA PRO A 117 16.35 -5.71 -4.92
C PRO A 117 14.98 -5.01 -5.05
N GLU A 118 14.03 -5.57 -5.80
CA GLU A 118 12.66 -5.06 -5.87
C GLU A 118 11.91 -5.27 -4.54
N ILE A 119 12.33 -6.24 -3.72
CA ILE A 119 11.86 -6.36 -2.35
C ILE A 119 12.66 -5.38 -1.51
N ASN A 120 12.09 -4.21 -1.30
CA ASN A 120 12.73 -3.12 -0.59
C ASN A 120 11.73 -2.36 0.29
N MET A 121 12.25 -1.55 1.19
CA MET A 121 11.50 -0.67 2.06
C MET A 121 12.43 0.40 2.64
N LEU A 122 11.91 1.59 2.89
CA LEU A 122 12.66 2.57 3.69
C LEU A 122 12.91 2.04 5.10
N GLN A 123 14.11 2.25 5.63
CA GLN A 123 14.47 1.77 6.96
C GLN A 123 13.52 2.29 8.02
N GLU A 124 13.09 3.55 7.94
CA GLU A 124 12.13 4.14 8.86
C GLU A 124 10.80 3.39 8.87
N ASN A 125 10.32 2.96 7.70
CA ASN A 125 9.07 2.19 7.60
C ASN A 125 9.26 0.73 8.04
N PHE A 126 10.46 0.18 7.85
CA PHE A 126 10.81 -1.16 8.33
C PHE A 126 10.77 -1.26 9.86
N ASP A 127 11.30 -0.24 10.53
CA ASP A 127 11.37 -0.17 12.00
C ASP A 127 10.03 0.27 12.62
N TYR A 128 9.11 0.84 11.82
CA TYR A 128 7.85 1.37 12.31
C TYR A 128 6.76 0.30 12.36
N GLU A 129 6.19 0.08 13.54
CA GLU A 129 4.99 -0.75 13.68
C GLU A 129 3.74 0.08 13.37
N PHE A 130 3.06 -0.28 12.29
CA PHE A 130 1.75 0.26 11.98
C PHE A 130 0.73 -0.25 13.01
N THR A 131 -0.10 0.66 13.53
CA THR A 131 -1.03 0.35 14.62
C THR A 131 -2.50 0.39 14.20
N SER A 132 -2.78 0.70 12.92
CA SER A 132 -4.16 0.74 12.44
C SER A 132 -4.82 -0.65 12.47
N PHE A 133 -6.16 -0.67 12.51
CA PHE A 133 -6.91 -1.93 12.46
C PHE A 133 -6.63 -2.72 11.18
N VAL A 134 -6.55 -2.03 10.04
CA VAL A 134 -6.29 -2.62 8.72
C VAL A 134 -4.90 -3.26 8.69
N ASP A 135 -3.89 -2.58 9.25
CA ASP A 135 -2.52 -3.10 9.33
C ASP A 135 -2.44 -4.38 10.14
N LYS A 136 -3.09 -4.38 11.32
CA LYS A 136 -3.12 -5.57 12.20
C LYS A 136 -3.80 -6.75 11.51
N TRP A 137 -4.89 -6.49 10.82
CA TRP A 137 -5.64 -7.51 10.10
C TRP A 137 -4.87 -8.06 8.90
N ALA A 138 -4.26 -7.21 8.09
CA ALA A 138 -3.40 -7.62 6.98
C ALA A 138 -2.21 -8.46 7.45
N LYS A 139 -1.54 -8.04 8.54
CA LYS A 139 -0.45 -8.78 9.19
C LYS A 139 -0.92 -10.16 9.68
N GLU A 140 -2.07 -10.23 10.34
CA GLU A 140 -2.62 -11.48 10.87
C GLU A 140 -2.95 -12.47 9.75
N ILE A 141 -3.59 -12.01 8.67
CA ILE A 141 -3.88 -12.84 7.50
C ILE A 141 -2.58 -13.32 6.84
N TYR A 142 -1.62 -12.41 6.63
CA TYR A 142 -0.33 -12.78 6.07
C TYR A 142 0.35 -13.87 6.88
N LEU A 143 0.44 -13.72 8.20
CA LEU A 143 1.05 -14.69 9.08
C LEU A 143 0.29 -16.03 9.07
N LYS A 144 -1.04 -16.03 9.05
CA LYS A 144 -1.85 -17.29 8.97
C LYS A 144 -1.60 -18.07 7.68
N ILE A 145 -1.41 -17.38 6.57
CA ILE A 145 -1.14 -18.02 5.27
C ILE A 145 0.27 -18.62 5.23
N HIS A 146 1.27 -17.94 5.80
CA HIS A 146 2.68 -18.29 5.67
C HIS A 146 3.25 -19.04 6.89
N ALA A 147 2.53 -19.14 8.01
CA ALA A 147 2.95 -19.90 9.18
C ALA A 147 2.82 -21.44 8.99
N LYS A 148 2.25 -21.89 7.87
CA LYS A 148 2.07 -23.31 7.56
C LYS A 148 3.14 -23.90 6.64
N ASN A 149 4.12 -23.10 6.27
CA ASN A 149 5.29 -23.49 5.49
C ASN A 149 6.57 -23.25 6.32
#